data_e102c81c7b01f5de0052b6690f3e1893
#
_entry.id   e102c81c7b01f5de0052b6690f3e1893
#
_cell.length_a   1.000
_cell.length_b   1.000
_cell.length_c   1.000
_cell.angle_alpha   90.00
_cell.angle_beta   90.00
_cell.angle_gamma   90.00
#
_symmetry.space_group_name_H-M   'P 1'
#
loop_
_entity.id
_entity.type
_entity.pdbx_description
1 polymer ?
#
loop_
_entity_poly.entity_id
_entity_poly.type
_entity_poly.pdbx_seq_one_letter_code
_entity_poly.pdbx_strand_id
1 'polypeptide(L)'
;MGGFFFDSNARSALGLVRSGNEDAAFVSGRLVAVADGMGGHAGGEIASKIAIRTLQSLTPMLTDVTLDPDSTEDLLLNSLHTIDSEIGEYAKEAVEVRGMGTTLTSILLHNDCVALLHVGDSRCYRLRANTFEQLSNDHTVVQELLSQGAITAAEALEHPQRSVLTQALMGDGNITPLLQIFEAKEGDRYLLCSDGLSGVLTEKEIKVFLKKSKKEDAIKALVDATYIQGAPDNVTLVIADITREEVKVNEVLGAAL
;
A
#
# COMPACT_ATOMS: atom_id res chain seq x y z
N MET A 1 -16.34 -23.54 -9.16
CA MET A 1 -16.97 -22.29 -8.65
C MET A 1 -16.03 -21.16 -9.01
N GLY A 2 -16.49 -20.05 -9.60
CA GLY A 2 -15.64 -18.93 -9.92
C GLY A 2 -15.10 -18.31 -8.62
N GLY A 3 -13.78 -18.07 -8.55
CA GLY A 3 -13.15 -17.41 -7.41
C GLY A 3 -13.57 -15.94 -7.30
N PHE A 4 -13.10 -15.26 -6.27
CA PHE A 4 -13.25 -13.81 -6.14
C PHE A 4 -12.25 -13.04 -7.01
N PHE A 5 -12.61 -11.81 -7.34
CA PHE A 5 -11.78 -10.84 -8.05
C PHE A 5 -11.84 -9.48 -7.36
N PHE A 6 -10.82 -8.66 -7.55
CA PHE A 6 -10.87 -7.24 -7.23
C PHE A 6 -11.39 -6.46 -8.43
N ASP A 7 -12.51 -5.77 -8.23
CA ASP A 7 -12.92 -4.66 -9.08
C ASP A 7 -12.35 -3.37 -8.49
N SER A 8 -11.26 -2.89 -9.09
CA SER A 8 -10.41 -1.86 -8.51
C SER A 8 -10.42 -0.57 -9.32
N ASN A 9 -10.21 0.54 -8.61
CA ASN A 9 -9.92 1.83 -9.19
C ASN A 9 -8.82 2.51 -8.34
N ALA A 10 -7.93 3.27 -8.98
CA ALA A 10 -6.79 3.87 -8.31
C ALA A 10 -6.54 5.30 -8.76
N ARG A 11 -5.84 6.07 -7.93
CA ARG A 11 -5.34 7.39 -8.28
C ARG A 11 -4.03 7.66 -7.56
N SER A 12 -3.08 8.24 -8.30
CA SER A 12 -1.86 8.82 -7.77
C SER A 12 -1.81 10.28 -8.15
N ALA A 13 -1.51 11.16 -7.20
CA ALA A 13 -1.52 12.60 -7.36
C ALA A 13 -0.34 13.24 -6.63
N LEU A 14 0.21 14.31 -7.22
CA LEU A 14 1.43 14.97 -6.74
C LEU A 14 1.29 15.64 -5.38
N GLY A 15 0.07 16.08 -5.01
CA GLY A 15 -0.12 16.99 -3.88
C GLY A 15 0.20 18.44 -4.25
N LEU A 16 0.31 19.31 -3.23
CA LEU A 16 0.50 20.76 -3.44
C LEU A 16 1.90 21.26 -3.08
N VAL A 17 2.71 20.46 -2.40
CA VAL A 17 4.02 20.88 -1.86
C VAL A 17 5.18 20.17 -2.56
N ARG A 18 5.01 18.92 -2.95
CA ARG A 18 6.07 18.14 -3.60
C ARG A 18 6.29 18.55 -5.05
N SER A 19 7.53 18.43 -5.53
CA SER A 19 7.92 18.73 -6.93
C SER A 19 7.90 17.50 -7.84
N GLY A 20 7.96 16.30 -7.27
CA GLY A 20 7.90 15.00 -7.94
C GLY A 20 6.92 14.05 -7.23
N ASN A 21 6.45 13.06 -7.96
CA ASN A 21 5.60 12.00 -7.38
C ASN A 21 6.45 10.75 -7.19
N GLU A 22 6.73 10.42 -5.93
CA GLU A 22 7.52 9.26 -5.53
C GLU A 22 6.65 8.05 -5.17
N ASP A 23 5.32 8.23 -5.15
CA ASP A 23 4.36 7.15 -4.93
C ASP A 23 4.14 6.33 -6.20
N ALA A 24 3.90 5.04 -6.04
CA ALA A 24 3.49 4.15 -7.11
C ALA A 24 2.36 3.22 -6.68
N ALA A 25 1.55 2.77 -7.63
CA ALA A 25 0.50 1.79 -7.37
C ALA A 25 0.37 0.77 -8.51
N PHE A 26 -0.19 -0.39 -8.17
CA PHE A 26 -0.54 -1.45 -9.10
C PHE A 26 -1.96 -1.95 -8.84
N VAL A 27 -2.70 -2.19 -9.90
CA VAL A 27 -4.04 -2.80 -9.84
C VAL A 27 -4.18 -3.92 -10.85
N SER A 28 -4.64 -5.06 -10.36
CA SER A 28 -5.05 -6.21 -11.18
C SER A 28 -6.31 -6.85 -10.61
N GLY A 29 -6.86 -7.82 -11.31
CA GLY A 29 -8.05 -8.55 -10.84
C GLY A 29 -7.81 -9.40 -9.57
N ARG A 30 -6.56 -9.63 -9.15
CA ARG A 30 -6.25 -10.44 -7.97
C ARG A 30 -5.18 -9.87 -7.05
N LEU A 31 -4.40 -8.90 -7.52
CA LEU A 31 -3.33 -8.27 -6.74
C LEU A 31 -3.42 -6.76 -6.90
N VAL A 32 -3.44 -6.04 -5.80
CA VAL A 32 -3.35 -4.59 -5.77
C VAL A 32 -2.30 -4.15 -4.76
N ALA A 33 -1.58 -3.07 -5.05
CA ALA A 33 -0.50 -2.58 -4.21
C ALA A 33 -0.34 -1.07 -4.28
N VAL A 34 0.20 -0.52 -3.18
CA VAL A 34 0.69 0.87 -3.07
C VAL A 34 2.10 0.82 -2.50
N ALA A 35 2.98 1.64 -3.04
CA ALA A 35 4.35 1.85 -2.59
C ALA A 35 4.60 3.37 -2.49
N ASP A 36 5.08 3.83 -1.34
CA ASP A 36 5.43 5.20 -1.05
C ASP A 36 6.95 5.29 -1.02
N GLY A 37 7.51 6.01 -1.97
CA GLY A 37 8.94 6.12 -2.18
C GLY A 37 9.56 7.20 -1.32
N MET A 38 10.73 6.90 -0.76
CA MET A 38 11.50 7.84 0.05
C MET A 38 12.97 7.88 -0.36
N GLY A 39 13.58 9.04 -0.17
CA GLY A 39 15.02 9.25 -0.45
C GLY A 39 15.28 10.59 -1.08
N GLY A 40 16.58 10.99 -1.09
CA GLY A 40 17.01 12.22 -1.74
C GLY A 40 16.99 12.10 -3.28
N HIS A 41 16.87 13.25 -3.97
CA HIS A 41 16.84 13.34 -5.44
C HIS A 41 15.67 12.51 -6.05
N ALA A 42 15.97 11.58 -6.96
CA ALA A 42 14.98 10.69 -7.58
C ALA A 42 14.89 9.30 -6.90
N GLY A 43 15.46 9.16 -5.69
CA GLY A 43 15.60 7.86 -5.04
C GLY A 43 14.27 7.20 -4.71
N GLY A 44 13.32 7.95 -4.15
CA GLY A 44 12.00 7.45 -3.79
C GLY A 44 11.20 6.98 -5.01
N GLU A 45 11.20 7.77 -6.09
CA GLU A 45 10.56 7.42 -7.36
C GLU A 45 11.09 6.08 -7.92
N ILE A 46 12.41 5.88 -7.87
CA ILE A 46 13.04 4.66 -8.36
C ILE A 46 12.68 3.46 -7.47
N ALA A 47 12.74 3.63 -6.15
CA ALA A 47 12.46 2.55 -5.22
C ALA A 47 11.00 2.07 -5.30
N SER A 48 10.03 2.98 -5.29
CA SER A 48 8.61 2.64 -5.45
C SER A 48 8.30 2.03 -6.81
N LYS A 49 8.94 2.52 -7.88
CA LYS A 49 8.86 1.94 -9.22
C LYS A 49 9.38 0.50 -9.26
N ILE A 50 10.55 0.22 -8.68
CA ILE A 50 11.10 -1.14 -8.58
C ILE A 50 10.07 -2.03 -7.87
N ALA A 51 9.58 -1.64 -6.70
CA ALA A 51 8.63 -2.44 -5.93
C ALA A 51 7.38 -2.81 -6.73
N ILE A 52 6.76 -1.83 -7.37
CA ILE A 52 5.53 -2.03 -8.14
C ILE A 52 5.77 -2.85 -9.42
N ARG A 53 6.86 -2.60 -10.15
CA ARG A 53 7.18 -3.34 -11.39
C ARG A 53 7.56 -4.79 -11.11
N THR A 54 8.28 -5.05 -10.02
CA THR A 54 8.61 -6.41 -9.59
C THR A 54 7.34 -7.19 -9.22
N LEU A 55 6.44 -6.61 -8.42
CA LEU A 55 5.13 -7.23 -8.15
C LEU A 55 4.32 -7.48 -9.42
N GLN A 56 4.29 -6.52 -10.34
CA GLN A 56 3.62 -6.68 -11.64
C GLN A 56 4.20 -7.89 -12.40
N SER A 57 5.52 -8.03 -12.46
CA SER A 57 6.19 -9.13 -13.16
C SER A 57 5.91 -10.50 -12.53
N LEU A 58 5.76 -10.55 -11.21
CA LEU A 58 5.48 -11.77 -10.45
C LEU A 58 3.98 -12.12 -10.40
N THR A 59 3.10 -11.22 -10.82
CA THR A 59 1.65 -11.40 -10.75
C THR A 59 1.17 -12.74 -11.36
N PRO A 60 1.65 -13.21 -12.53
CA PRO A 60 1.19 -14.49 -13.09
C PRO A 60 1.45 -15.69 -12.16
N MET A 61 2.56 -15.66 -11.40
CA MET A 61 2.90 -16.70 -10.42
C MET A 61 2.07 -16.53 -9.14
N LEU A 62 2.00 -15.31 -8.61
CA LEU A 62 1.28 -15.00 -7.37
C LEU A 62 -0.23 -15.23 -7.48
N THR A 63 -0.79 -15.13 -8.68
CA THR A 63 -2.23 -15.31 -8.93
C THR A 63 -2.59 -16.70 -9.46
N ASP A 64 -1.64 -17.63 -9.52
CA ASP A 64 -1.91 -19.01 -9.92
C ASP A 64 -2.74 -19.73 -8.85
N VAL A 65 -4.02 -19.93 -9.15
CA VAL A 65 -4.97 -20.58 -8.24
C VAL A 65 -4.75 -22.07 -8.05
N THR A 66 -3.82 -22.67 -8.77
CA THR A 66 -3.44 -24.08 -8.60
C THR A 66 -2.43 -24.28 -7.48
N LEU A 67 -1.79 -23.21 -7.02
CA LEU A 67 -0.89 -23.23 -5.86
C LEU A 67 -1.68 -23.50 -4.57
N ASP A 68 -1.06 -24.23 -3.68
CA ASP A 68 -1.58 -24.35 -2.32
C ASP A 68 -1.32 -23.05 -1.51
N PRO A 69 -2.05 -22.83 -0.40
CA PRO A 69 -1.91 -21.61 0.40
C PRO A 69 -0.49 -21.36 0.90
N ASP A 70 0.19 -22.38 1.40
CA ASP A 70 1.55 -22.23 1.98
C ASP A 70 2.54 -21.78 0.89
N SER A 71 2.47 -22.38 -0.31
CA SER A 71 3.29 -21.95 -1.46
C SER A 71 2.99 -20.52 -1.89
N THR A 72 1.73 -20.08 -1.80
CA THR A 72 1.34 -18.70 -2.13
C THR A 72 1.91 -17.71 -1.11
N GLU A 73 1.88 -18.05 0.18
CA GLU A 73 2.46 -17.24 1.24
C GLU A 73 3.98 -17.11 1.07
N ASP A 74 4.67 -18.23 0.82
CA ASP A 74 6.12 -18.26 0.57
C ASP A 74 6.50 -17.40 -0.65
N LEU A 75 5.73 -17.46 -1.75
CA LEU A 75 5.96 -16.65 -2.93
C LEU A 75 5.77 -15.14 -2.64
N LEU A 76 4.75 -14.79 -1.86
CA LEU A 76 4.53 -13.41 -1.44
C LEU A 76 5.69 -12.89 -0.59
N LEU A 77 6.14 -13.65 0.41
CA LEU A 77 7.30 -13.27 1.23
C LEU A 77 8.58 -13.17 0.39
N ASN A 78 8.80 -14.13 -0.53
CA ASN A 78 9.95 -14.11 -1.43
C ASN A 78 9.91 -12.92 -2.39
N SER A 79 8.72 -12.48 -2.83
CA SER A 79 8.60 -11.27 -3.67
C SER A 79 9.15 -10.04 -2.97
N LEU A 80 8.94 -9.92 -1.67
CA LEU A 80 9.45 -8.81 -0.86
C LEU A 80 10.98 -8.81 -0.77
N HIS A 81 11.57 -9.98 -0.55
CA HIS A 81 13.04 -10.13 -0.56
C HIS A 81 13.64 -9.83 -1.94
N THR A 82 12.94 -10.21 -3.01
CA THR A 82 13.36 -9.88 -4.38
C THR A 82 13.37 -8.37 -4.58
N ILE A 83 12.28 -7.68 -4.19
CA ILE A 83 12.17 -6.22 -4.29
C ILE A 83 13.28 -5.53 -3.49
N ASP A 84 13.49 -5.94 -2.24
CA ASP A 84 14.53 -5.35 -1.38
C ASP A 84 15.93 -5.54 -2.00
N SER A 85 16.23 -6.72 -2.53
CA SER A 85 17.48 -7.00 -3.21
C SER A 85 17.68 -6.12 -4.45
N GLU A 86 16.66 -5.97 -5.31
CA GLU A 86 16.71 -5.12 -6.50
C GLU A 86 16.95 -3.65 -6.16
N ILE A 87 16.32 -3.14 -5.08
CA ILE A 87 16.56 -1.79 -4.56
C ILE A 87 18.03 -1.65 -4.13
N GLY A 88 18.54 -2.63 -3.39
CA GLY A 88 19.91 -2.64 -2.92
C GLY A 88 20.95 -2.71 -4.04
N GLU A 89 20.70 -3.49 -5.08
CA GLU A 89 21.56 -3.60 -6.26
C GLU A 89 21.60 -2.26 -7.01
N TYR A 90 20.44 -1.67 -7.26
CA TYR A 90 20.36 -0.37 -7.94
C TYR A 90 21.09 0.74 -7.15
N ALA A 91 20.89 0.79 -5.83
CA ALA A 91 21.55 1.79 -4.98
C ALA A 91 23.08 1.63 -4.88
N LYS A 92 23.61 0.43 -5.14
CA LYS A 92 25.07 0.20 -5.22
C LYS A 92 25.66 0.77 -6.51
N GLU A 93 24.93 0.67 -7.62
CA GLU A 93 25.38 1.14 -8.93
C GLU A 93 25.23 2.67 -9.10
N ALA A 94 24.17 3.24 -8.55
CA ALA A 94 23.81 4.66 -8.64
C ALA A 94 24.03 5.38 -7.30
N VAL A 95 25.22 5.96 -7.12
CA VAL A 95 25.64 6.57 -5.84
C VAL A 95 24.75 7.74 -5.41
N GLU A 96 24.16 8.45 -6.36
CA GLU A 96 23.28 9.61 -6.17
C GLU A 96 21.93 9.26 -5.50
N VAL A 97 21.51 8.00 -5.57
CA VAL A 97 20.26 7.52 -4.95
C VAL A 97 20.51 6.62 -3.73
N ARG A 98 21.71 6.65 -3.18
CA ARG A 98 21.99 5.92 -1.93
C ARG A 98 21.06 6.34 -0.81
N GLY A 99 20.54 5.34 -0.09
CA GLY A 99 19.55 5.55 0.95
C GLY A 99 18.13 5.71 0.42
N MET A 100 17.89 5.40 -0.87
CA MET A 100 16.55 5.26 -1.39
C MET A 100 15.84 4.08 -0.74
N GLY A 101 14.53 4.18 -0.63
CA GLY A 101 13.69 3.12 -0.11
C GLY A 101 12.24 3.34 -0.47
N THR A 102 11.41 2.39 -0.08
CA THR A 102 9.96 2.50 -0.26
C THR A 102 9.22 1.69 0.77
N THR A 103 7.99 2.09 1.07
CA THR A 103 7.00 1.23 1.72
C THR A 103 6.46 0.22 0.72
N LEU A 104 5.75 -0.79 1.20
CA LEU A 104 4.92 -1.64 0.37
C LEU A 104 3.71 -2.12 1.17
N THR A 105 2.52 -1.85 0.66
CA THR A 105 1.27 -2.42 1.15
C THR A 105 0.55 -3.05 -0.03
N SER A 106 0.35 -4.37 0.01
CA SER A 106 -0.31 -5.12 -1.06
C SER A 106 -1.31 -6.12 -0.51
N ILE A 107 -2.38 -6.36 -1.25
CA ILE A 107 -3.33 -7.44 -0.98
C ILE A 107 -3.47 -8.34 -2.21
N LEU A 108 -3.40 -9.65 -1.95
CA LEU A 108 -3.57 -10.71 -2.94
C LEU A 108 -4.83 -11.51 -2.65
N LEU A 109 -5.69 -11.68 -3.65
CA LEU A 109 -6.79 -12.64 -3.61
C LEU A 109 -6.28 -14.01 -4.05
N HIS A 110 -6.29 -14.95 -3.11
CA HIS A 110 -6.03 -16.36 -3.37
C HIS A 110 -7.17 -17.21 -2.82
N ASN A 111 -7.86 -17.93 -3.70
CA ASN A 111 -9.08 -18.66 -3.37
C ASN A 111 -10.14 -17.75 -2.71
N ASP A 112 -10.57 -18.09 -1.48
CA ASP A 112 -11.53 -17.31 -0.70
C ASP A 112 -10.84 -16.48 0.41
N CYS A 113 -9.56 -16.16 0.24
CA CYS A 113 -8.76 -15.39 1.19
C CYS A 113 -8.12 -14.17 0.57
N VAL A 114 -7.91 -13.16 1.38
CA VAL A 114 -7.08 -11.97 1.10
C VAL A 114 -5.82 -12.06 1.95
N ALA A 115 -4.68 -12.16 1.29
CA ALA A 115 -3.37 -12.06 1.92
C ALA A 115 -2.89 -10.60 1.88
N LEU A 116 -2.68 -10.00 3.04
CA LEU A 116 -2.08 -8.68 3.22
C LEU A 116 -0.58 -8.84 3.48
N LEU A 117 0.24 -8.28 2.59
CA LEU A 117 1.69 -8.13 2.77
C LEU A 117 2.00 -6.65 2.98
N HIS A 118 2.71 -6.32 4.08
CA HIS A 118 2.90 -4.94 4.48
C HIS A 118 4.28 -4.67 5.07
N VAL A 119 4.92 -3.57 4.62
CA VAL A 119 6.13 -2.96 5.19
C VAL A 119 6.00 -1.43 5.06
N GLY A 120 6.22 -0.70 6.17
CA GLY A 120 6.17 0.76 6.20
C GLY A 120 4.94 1.31 6.91
N ASP A 121 4.46 2.47 6.48
CA ASP A 121 3.32 3.20 7.06
C ASP A 121 2.22 3.55 6.04
N SER A 122 2.34 3.09 4.80
CA SER A 122 1.21 3.02 3.87
C SER A 122 0.17 2.05 4.42
N ARG A 123 -1.11 2.39 4.37
CA ARG A 123 -2.13 1.66 5.12
C ARG A 123 -3.07 0.85 4.24
N CYS A 124 -3.58 -0.24 4.81
CA CYS A 124 -4.69 -1.03 4.29
C CYS A 124 -5.87 -0.98 5.25
N TYR A 125 -7.03 -0.57 4.74
CA TYR A 125 -8.29 -0.56 5.47
C TYR A 125 -9.31 -1.49 4.80
N ARG A 126 -10.22 -2.05 5.60
CA ARG A 126 -11.38 -2.81 5.12
C ARG A 126 -12.68 -2.17 5.59
N LEU A 127 -13.60 -1.99 4.67
CA LEU A 127 -15.00 -1.68 4.95
C LEU A 127 -15.86 -2.91 4.60
N ARG A 128 -16.36 -3.60 5.63
CA ARG A 128 -17.28 -4.74 5.53
C ARG A 128 -18.62 -4.34 6.13
N ALA A 129 -19.64 -4.23 5.32
CA ALA A 129 -20.93 -3.67 5.71
C ALA A 129 -20.78 -2.27 6.35
N ASN A 130 -20.87 -2.14 7.67
CA ASN A 130 -20.66 -0.89 8.38
C ASN A 130 -19.42 -0.88 9.27
N THR A 131 -18.68 -2.00 9.34
CA THR A 131 -17.43 -2.12 10.08
C THR A 131 -16.28 -1.59 9.23
N PHE A 132 -15.55 -0.62 9.75
CA PHE A 132 -14.36 -0.06 9.13
C PHE A 132 -13.18 -0.30 10.08
N GLU A 133 -12.12 -0.86 9.57
CA GLU A 133 -10.96 -1.25 10.35
C GLU A 133 -9.67 -1.07 9.53
N GLN A 134 -8.60 -0.67 10.18
CA GLN A 134 -7.24 -0.74 9.63
C GLN A 134 -6.74 -2.17 9.82
N LEU A 135 -6.24 -2.78 8.74
CA LEU A 135 -5.70 -4.13 8.75
C LEU A 135 -4.17 -4.13 8.87
N SER A 136 -3.50 -3.12 8.29
CA SER A 136 -2.05 -2.93 8.46
C SER A 136 -1.72 -2.36 9.82
N ASN A 137 -0.48 -2.55 10.28
CA ASN A 137 0.05 -1.91 11.47
C ASN A 137 1.30 -1.14 11.08
N ASP A 138 1.28 0.18 11.25
CA ASP A 138 2.34 1.06 10.77
C ASP A 138 3.69 0.70 11.39
N HIS A 139 4.72 0.60 10.58
CA HIS A 139 6.10 0.43 11.03
C HIS A 139 6.74 1.81 11.28
N THR A 140 6.30 2.48 12.35
CA THR A 140 6.79 3.80 12.77
C THR A 140 7.21 3.79 14.24
N VAL A 141 8.11 4.71 14.61
CA VAL A 141 8.53 4.89 16.00
C VAL A 141 7.32 5.14 16.91
N VAL A 142 6.37 5.96 16.47
CA VAL A 142 5.16 6.26 17.26
C VAL A 142 4.27 5.06 17.47
N GLN A 143 4.12 4.21 16.46
CA GLN A 143 3.31 2.99 16.57
C GLN A 143 3.94 1.98 17.53
N GLU A 144 5.26 1.87 17.56
CA GLU A 144 5.97 1.05 18.53
C GLU A 144 5.78 1.58 19.97
N LEU A 145 5.91 2.89 20.16
CA LEU A 145 5.67 3.51 21.47
C LEU A 145 4.21 3.35 21.94
N LEU A 146 3.24 3.45 21.02
CA LEU A 146 1.82 3.18 21.32
C LEU A 146 1.59 1.72 21.74
N SER A 147 2.18 0.77 21.02
CA SER A 147 2.03 -0.66 21.32
C SER A 147 2.63 -1.05 22.66
N GLN A 148 3.69 -0.36 23.07
CA GLN A 148 4.33 -0.52 24.38
C GLN A 148 3.60 0.23 25.51
N GLY A 149 2.58 1.04 25.18
CA GLY A 149 1.88 1.88 26.15
C GLY A 149 2.74 3.05 26.69
N ALA A 150 3.83 3.40 25.99
CA ALA A 150 4.75 4.47 26.36
C ALA A 150 4.17 5.86 26.08
N ILE A 151 3.28 5.98 25.12
CA ILE A 151 2.56 7.20 24.76
C ILE A 151 1.08 6.88 24.52
N THR A 152 0.24 7.92 24.64
CA THR A 152 -1.19 7.87 24.31
C THR A 152 -1.42 8.17 22.82
N ALA A 153 -2.59 7.82 22.30
CA ALA A 153 -2.99 8.15 20.93
C ALA A 153 -2.99 9.69 20.66
N ALA A 154 -3.27 10.50 21.65
CA ALA A 154 -3.23 11.96 21.53
C ALA A 154 -1.79 12.47 21.41
N GLU A 155 -0.85 11.93 22.19
CA GLU A 155 0.57 12.29 22.13
C GLU A 155 1.21 11.82 20.81
N ALA A 156 0.75 10.69 20.26
CA ALA A 156 1.24 10.18 18.98
C ALA A 156 1.00 11.15 17.81
N LEU A 157 -0.12 11.85 17.79
CA LEU A 157 -0.48 12.80 16.73
C LEU A 157 0.46 14.01 16.66
N GLU A 158 1.01 14.43 17.80
CA GLU A 158 1.90 15.59 17.92
C GLU A 158 3.37 15.20 18.10
N HIS A 159 3.68 13.89 18.04
CA HIS A 159 5.02 13.40 18.29
C HIS A 159 6.01 13.85 17.19
N PRO A 160 7.20 14.37 17.54
CA PRO A 160 8.17 14.88 16.55
C PRO A 160 8.69 13.79 15.59
N GLN A 161 8.63 12.52 16.00
CA GLN A 161 9.05 11.37 15.18
C GLN A 161 7.87 10.60 14.55
N ARG A 162 6.70 11.23 14.36
CA ARG A 162 5.51 10.55 13.86
C ARG A 162 5.68 9.93 12.46
N SER A 163 6.54 10.53 11.62
CA SER A 163 6.84 10.05 10.27
C SER A 163 8.18 9.30 10.18
N VAL A 164 8.77 8.88 11.31
CA VAL A 164 10.01 8.11 11.29
C VAL A 164 9.67 6.64 11.19
N LEU A 165 10.01 6.05 10.04
CA LEU A 165 9.82 4.62 9.78
C LEU A 165 10.82 3.79 10.59
N THR A 166 10.35 2.65 11.11
CA THR A 166 11.20 1.62 11.71
C THR A 166 11.50 0.48 10.74
N GLN A 167 10.71 0.34 9.67
CA GLN A 167 10.94 -0.62 8.60
C GLN A 167 10.52 -0.03 7.24
N ALA A 168 11.37 -0.25 6.23
CA ALA A 168 11.12 0.04 4.83
C ALA A 168 11.99 -0.88 3.96
N LEU A 169 11.68 -0.99 2.67
CA LEU A 169 12.51 -1.68 1.69
C LEU A 169 13.63 -0.75 1.25
N MET A 170 14.84 -1.00 1.71
CA MET A 170 16.02 -0.15 1.48
C MET A 170 17.21 -0.91 0.87
N GLY A 171 17.04 -2.21 0.59
CA GLY A 171 18.07 -3.07 0.04
C GLY A 171 19.14 -3.51 1.03
N ASP A 172 18.84 -3.46 2.32
CA ASP A 172 19.75 -3.85 3.40
C ASP A 172 19.43 -5.22 4.03
N GLY A 173 18.33 -5.85 3.61
CA GLY A 173 17.85 -7.15 4.11
C GLY A 173 17.23 -7.10 5.49
N ASN A 174 17.11 -5.93 6.12
CA ASN A 174 16.56 -5.77 7.48
C ASN A 174 15.04 -5.57 7.46
N ILE A 175 14.31 -6.54 6.91
CA ILE A 175 12.85 -6.47 6.82
C ILE A 175 12.21 -7.60 7.64
N THR A 176 11.17 -7.26 8.39
CA THR A 176 10.28 -8.22 9.04
C THR A 176 8.86 -7.94 8.57
N PRO A 177 8.46 -8.53 7.43
CA PRO A 177 7.18 -8.21 6.82
C PRO A 177 6.02 -8.69 7.68
N LEU A 178 4.95 -7.91 7.67
CA LEU A 178 3.66 -8.36 8.17
C LEU A 178 2.94 -9.11 7.03
N LEU A 179 2.73 -10.40 7.21
CA LEU A 179 1.84 -11.20 6.37
C LEU A 179 0.65 -11.66 7.18
N GLN A 180 -0.54 -11.28 6.76
CA GLN A 180 -1.80 -11.66 7.41
C GLN A 180 -2.81 -12.15 6.39
N ILE A 181 -3.54 -13.21 6.77
CA ILE A 181 -4.56 -13.84 5.93
C ILE A 181 -5.94 -13.54 6.51
N PHE A 182 -6.84 -13.07 5.68
CA PHE A 182 -8.21 -12.76 6.03
C PHE A 182 -9.20 -13.52 5.13
N GLU A 183 -10.33 -13.93 5.69
CA GLU A 183 -11.45 -14.44 4.88
C GLU A 183 -11.98 -13.32 3.97
N ALA A 184 -12.09 -13.60 2.66
CA ALA A 184 -12.70 -12.71 1.68
C ALA A 184 -14.22 -12.88 1.67
N LYS A 185 -14.96 -11.78 1.56
CA LYS A 185 -16.42 -11.80 1.40
C LYS A 185 -16.83 -10.88 0.25
N GLU A 186 -17.76 -11.35 -0.54
CA GLU A 186 -18.39 -10.53 -1.57
C GLU A 186 -18.95 -9.23 -0.97
N GLY A 187 -18.64 -8.10 -1.59
CA GLY A 187 -19.01 -6.78 -1.11
C GLY A 187 -18.08 -6.16 -0.07
N ASP A 188 -16.97 -6.83 0.29
CA ASP A 188 -15.88 -6.15 1.01
C ASP A 188 -15.27 -5.08 0.13
N ARG A 189 -14.99 -3.93 0.71
CA ARG A 189 -14.23 -2.85 0.08
C ARG A 189 -12.94 -2.62 0.82
N TYR A 190 -11.83 -2.70 0.11
CA TYR A 190 -10.50 -2.38 0.63
C TYR A 190 -10.06 -1.00 0.13
N LEU A 191 -9.33 -0.29 0.98
CA LEU A 191 -8.58 0.91 0.62
C LEU A 191 -7.12 0.67 0.98
N LEU A 192 -6.24 0.79 0.00
CA LEU A 192 -4.79 0.93 0.22
C LEU A 192 -4.43 2.39 -0.06
N CYS A 193 -3.59 3.00 0.77
CA CYS A 193 -3.17 4.37 0.56
C CYS A 193 -1.78 4.66 1.14
N SER A 194 -1.06 5.61 0.52
CA SER A 194 0.13 6.22 1.10
C SER A 194 -0.22 7.13 2.29
N ASP A 195 0.79 7.53 3.05
CA ASP A 195 0.65 8.40 4.22
C ASP A 195 0.13 9.79 3.87
N GLY A 196 0.33 10.26 2.62
CA GLY A 196 -0.22 11.51 2.14
C GLY A 196 -1.75 11.59 2.19
N LEU A 197 -2.45 10.45 2.23
CA LEU A 197 -3.89 10.40 2.53
C LEU A 197 -4.14 10.26 4.04
N SER A 198 -3.59 9.21 4.65
CA SER A 198 -3.89 8.82 6.04
C SER A 198 -3.25 9.73 7.09
N GLY A 199 -2.21 10.46 6.72
CA GLY A 199 -1.61 11.51 7.56
C GLY A 199 -2.38 12.83 7.55
N VAL A 200 -3.30 13.01 6.59
CA VAL A 200 -4.11 14.23 6.43
C VAL A 200 -5.56 14.00 6.87
N LEU A 201 -6.19 12.92 6.42
CA LEU A 201 -7.58 12.61 6.73
C LEU A 201 -7.70 11.68 7.94
N THR A 202 -8.66 11.97 8.82
CA THR A 202 -9.01 11.08 9.92
C THR A 202 -9.71 9.81 9.41
N GLU A 203 -9.63 8.72 10.16
CA GLU A 203 -10.35 7.47 9.84
C GLU A 203 -11.86 7.66 9.71
N LYS A 204 -12.44 8.61 10.46
CA LYS A 204 -13.86 8.95 10.37
C LYS A 204 -14.20 9.56 9.01
N GLU A 205 -13.37 10.46 8.49
CA GLU A 205 -13.52 11.08 7.18
C GLU A 205 -13.33 10.03 6.07
N ILE A 206 -12.27 9.23 6.16
CA ILE A 206 -12.00 8.14 5.21
C ILE A 206 -13.21 7.19 5.14
N LYS A 207 -13.73 6.75 6.28
CA LYS A 207 -14.93 5.88 6.34
C LYS A 207 -16.14 6.49 5.64
N VAL A 208 -16.38 7.80 5.82
CA VAL A 208 -17.52 8.49 5.20
C VAL A 208 -17.40 8.46 3.68
N PHE A 209 -16.22 8.75 3.14
CA PHE A 209 -16.00 8.75 1.69
C PHE A 209 -16.02 7.34 1.09
N LEU A 210 -15.46 6.34 1.79
CA LEU A 210 -15.49 4.95 1.35
C LEU A 210 -16.89 4.35 1.23
N LYS A 211 -17.88 4.89 1.95
CA LYS A 211 -19.28 4.45 1.85
C LYS A 211 -19.99 4.89 0.57
N LYS A 212 -19.36 5.71 -0.28
CA LYS A 212 -19.93 6.06 -1.58
C LYS A 212 -20.05 4.80 -2.45
N SER A 213 -21.17 4.67 -3.16
CA SER A 213 -21.48 3.47 -3.95
C SER A 213 -20.49 3.24 -5.07
N LYS A 214 -20.08 4.32 -5.78
CA LYS A 214 -19.11 4.24 -6.86
C LYS A 214 -17.69 4.51 -6.32
N LYS A 215 -16.75 3.66 -6.71
CA LYS A 215 -15.33 3.79 -6.35
C LYS A 215 -14.73 5.11 -6.85
N GLU A 216 -15.06 5.50 -8.07
CA GLU A 216 -14.60 6.75 -8.69
C GLU A 216 -15.00 7.96 -7.85
N ASP A 217 -16.25 8.00 -7.38
CA ASP A 217 -16.76 9.09 -6.54
C ASP A 217 -16.09 9.08 -5.15
N ALA A 218 -15.78 7.88 -4.62
CA ALA A 218 -15.07 7.73 -3.35
C ALA A 218 -13.62 8.22 -3.48
N ILE A 219 -12.89 7.77 -4.50
CA ILE A 219 -11.52 8.19 -4.80
C ILE A 219 -11.46 9.71 -4.99
N LYS A 220 -12.35 10.25 -5.84
CA LYS A 220 -12.40 11.69 -6.07
C LYS A 220 -12.61 12.46 -4.77
N ALA A 221 -13.55 12.03 -3.93
CA ALA A 221 -13.86 12.70 -2.68
C ALA A 221 -12.71 12.64 -1.67
N LEU A 222 -12.00 11.48 -1.59
CA LEU A 222 -10.81 11.33 -0.75
C LEU A 222 -9.68 12.27 -1.18
N VAL A 223 -9.36 12.30 -2.49
CA VAL A 223 -8.33 13.18 -3.02
C VAL A 223 -8.72 14.66 -2.85
N ASP A 224 -9.95 15.05 -3.22
CA ASP A 224 -10.41 16.43 -3.07
C ASP A 224 -10.34 16.89 -1.60
N ALA A 225 -10.73 16.03 -0.65
CA ALA A 225 -10.66 16.35 0.78
C ALA A 225 -9.21 16.52 1.28
N THR A 226 -8.29 15.67 0.80
CA THR A 226 -6.86 15.81 1.10
C THR A 226 -6.31 17.12 0.55
N TYR A 227 -6.68 17.49 -0.68
CA TYR A 227 -6.26 18.76 -1.29
C TYR A 227 -6.82 19.98 -0.57
N ILE A 228 -8.07 19.93 -0.08
CA ILE A 228 -8.66 20.99 0.74
C ILE A 228 -7.88 21.19 2.05
N GLN A 229 -7.31 20.11 2.62
CA GLN A 229 -6.50 20.15 3.83
C GLN A 229 -5.01 20.42 3.56
N GLY A 230 -4.64 20.77 2.31
CA GLY A 230 -3.32 21.27 1.94
C GLY A 230 -2.41 20.25 1.25
N ALA A 231 -2.79 18.95 1.16
CA ALA A 231 -2.06 17.88 0.46
C ALA A 231 -0.52 18.07 0.49
N PRO A 232 0.12 17.96 1.67
CA PRO A 232 1.54 18.29 1.83
C PRO A 232 2.47 17.28 1.16
N ASP A 233 1.95 16.10 0.83
CA ASP A 233 2.68 14.99 0.22
C ASP A 233 2.00 14.46 -1.05
N ASN A 234 2.68 13.50 -1.71
CA ASN A 234 2.07 12.68 -2.75
C ASN A 234 0.87 11.91 -2.17
N VAL A 235 -0.17 11.73 -2.95
CA VAL A 235 -1.42 11.08 -2.50
C VAL A 235 -1.76 9.96 -3.45
N THR A 236 -1.51 8.73 -3.02
CA THR A 236 -1.81 7.54 -3.81
C THR A 236 -2.76 6.63 -3.08
N LEU A 237 -3.80 6.19 -3.77
CA LEU A 237 -4.80 5.29 -3.20
C LEU A 237 -5.37 4.33 -4.24
N VAL A 238 -5.73 3.13 -3.76
CA VAL A 238 -6.44 2.09 -4.50
C VAL A 238 -7.68 1.72 -3.70
N ILE A 239 -8.86 1.73 -4.34
CA ILE A 239 -10.09 1.12 -3.81
C ILE A 239 -10.35 -0.16 -4.59
N ALA A 240 -10.51 -1.27 -3.89
CA ALA A 240 -10.76 -2.58 -4.46
C ALA A 240 -11.99 -3.23 -3.80
N ASP A 241 -13.02 -3.49 -4.60
CA ASP A 241 -14.24 -4.19 -4.17
C ASP A 241 -14.13 -5.67 -4.53
N ILE A 242 -14.48 -6.56 -3.60
CA ILE A 242 -14.56 -7.99 -3.89
C ILE A 242 -15.83 -8.31 -4.67
N THR A 243 -15.66 -8.92 -5.85
CA THR A 243 -16.72 -9.39 -6.75
C THR A 243 -16.48 -10.82 -7.20
N ARG A 244 -17.53 -11.48 -7.72
CA ARG A 244 -17.42 -12.77 -8.42
C ARG A 244 -17.29 -12.62 -9.93
N GLU A 245 -17.43 -11.43 -10.46
CA GLU A 245 -17.23 -11.16 -11.88
C GLU A 245 -15.73 -11.06 -12.19
N GLU A 246 -15.28 -11.75 -13.23
CA GLU A 246 -13.88 -11.68 -13.65
C GLU A 246 -13.56 -10.27 -14.14
N VAL A 247 -12.54 -9.66 -13.52
CA VAL A 247 -12.06 -8.32 -13.87
C VAL A 247 -10.69 -8.43 -14.52
N LYS A 248 -10.58 -7.92 -15.75
CA LYS A 248 -9.33 -7.91 -16.54
C LYS A 248 -8.74 -6.49 -16.52
N VAL A 249 -8.00 -6.20 -15.48
CA VAL A 249 -7.21 -4.97 -15.32
C VAL A 249 -5.78 -5.35 -14.99
N ASN A 250 -4.82 -4.59 -15.51
CA ASN A 250 -3.39 -4.71 -15.20
C ASN A 250 -2.74 -3.36 -15.50
N GLU A 251 -2.77 -2.48 -14.51
CA GLU A 251 -2.34 -1.09 -14.66
C GLU A 251 -1.39 -0.69 -13.53
N VAL A 252 -0.44 0.17 -13.87
CA VAL A 252 0.45 0.84 -12.91
C VAL A 252 0.20 2.34 -12.92
N LEU A 253 0.43 3.01 -11.81
CA LEU A 253 0.21 4.45 -11.63
C LEU A 253 1.40 5.10 -10.90
N GLY A 254 1.44 6.43 -10.96
CA GLY A 254 2.44 7.22 -10.26
C GLY A 254 3.85 7.02 -10.84
N ALA A 255 4.85 6.91 -10.00
CA ALA A 255 6.25 6.71 -10.37
C ALA A 255 6.50 5.44 -11.21
N ALA A 256 5.60 4.45 -11.16
CA ALA A 256 5.72 3.22 -11.94
C ALA A 256 5.28 3.33 -13.41
N LEU A 257 4.79 4.48 -13.86
CA LEU A 257 4.44 4.72 -15.28
C LEU A 257 5.65 4.68 -16.23
#